data_b386dcc5ccb87b49e8dba2a58e83776c
#
_entry.id   b386dcc5ccb87b49e8dba2a58e83776c
#
_cell.length_a   1.000
_cell.length_b   1.000
_cell.length_c   1.000
_cell.angle_alpha   90.00
_cell.angle_beta   90.00
_cell.angle_gamma   90.00
#
_symmetry.space_group_name_H-M   'P 1'
#
loop_
_entity.id
_entity.type
_entity.pdbx_description
1 polymer ?
#
loop_
_entity_poly.entity_id
_entity_poly.type
_entity_poly.pdbx_seq_one_letter_code
_entity_poly.pdbx_strand_id
1 'polypeptide(L)'
;MQNTKPKTTEKKESAFDCLAVTSVQVWPFKEGPSMGHLKGLAQIVINDQLALRGLRIMDGEYGLFVSYPNDPFYKGEDFKSIAFPITKQFREHVENCVLERYQAAIN
;
A
#
# COMPACT_ATOMS: atom_id res chain seq x y z
N MET A 1 0.43 -14.78 -29.10
CA MET A 1 0.49 -14.59 -29.08
C MET A 1 0.81 -14.42 -29.26
N GLN A 2 0.71 -13.88 -29.18
CA GLN A 2 0.66 -13.44 -29.23
C GLN A 2 1.07 -13.02 -29.35
N ASN A 3 1.10 -12.58 -29.67
CA ASN A 3 1.18 -11.88 -29.64
C ASN A 3 1.58 -11.34 -29.77
N THR A 4 1.61 -10.89 -29.84
CA THR A 4 1.70 -10.23 -29.78
C THR A 4 2.11 -9.56 -29.64
N LYS A 5 2.14 -8.80 -29.63
CA LYS A 5 2.17 -8.04 -29.37
C LYS A 5 2.78 -7.44 -29.11
N PRO A 6 3.01 -7.00 -29.26
CA PRO A 6 3.29 -6.30 -28.85
C PRO A 6 3.61 -5.53 -28.64
N LYS A 7 3.51 -5.04 -28.44
CA LYS A 7 3.42 -4.49 -28.04
C LYS A 7 3.40 -3.92 -27.58
N THR A 8 3.48 -3.50 -27.77
CA THR A 8 3.09 -3.26 -27.20
C THR A 8 2.72 -3.03 -26.91
N THR A 9 2.85 -2.51 -27.00
CA THR A 9 2.27 -2.55 -26.55
C THR A 9 1.27 -2.74 -26.53
N GLU A 10 1.07 -2.93 -26.80
CA GLU A 10 -0.02 -3.27 -26.84
C GLU A 10 -0.71 -3.53 -25.85
N LYS A 11 -1.45 -3.14 -25.80
CA LYS A 11 -2.01 -3.46 -24.68
C LYS A 11 -2.87 -4.58 -24.70
N LYS A 12 -2.65 -5.58 -24.00
CA LYS A 12 -3.44 -6.66 -23.98
C LYS A 12 -4.43 -6.58 -22.95
N GLU A 13 -5.61 -6.97 -23.18
CA GLU A 13 -6.68 -7.07 -22.25
C GLU A 13 -6.45 -8.27 -21.38
N SER A 14 -6.17 -8.05 -20.12
CA SER A 14 -5.96 -9.15 -19.23
C SER A 14 -6.34 -8.72 -17.82
N ALA A 15 -6.50 -9.70 -16.93
CA ALA A 15 -6.80 -9.41 -15.54
C ALA A 15 -5.69 -8.65 -14.85
N PHE A 16 -4.52 -8.58 -15.48
CA PHE A 16 -3.36 -7.92 -14.89
C PHE A 16 -3.15 -6.50 -15.38
N ASP A 17 -4.02 -6.01 -16.25
CA ASP A 17 -3.89 -4.65 -16.76
C ASP A 17 -4.24 -3.61 -15.72
N CYS A 18 -5.05 -3.97 -14.76
CA CYS A 18 -5.48 -3.07 -13.72
C CYS A 18 -5.21 -3.68 -12.36
N LEU A 19 -4.55 -2.94 -11.50
CA LEU A 19 -4.40 -3.36 -10.12
C LEU A 19 -5.43 -2.65 -9.27
N ALA A 20 -6.03 -3.39 -8.37
CA ALA A 20 -7.00 -2.81 -7.44
C ALA A 20 -6.85 -3.46 -6.08
N VAL A 21 -7.02 -2.68 -5.04
CA VAL A 21 -7.08 -3.20 -3.69
C VAL A 21 -8.46 -3.82 -3.52
N THR A 22 -8.48 -5.12 -3.26
CA THR A 22 -9.74 -5.85 -3.15
C THR A 22 -10.10 -6.18 -1.71
N SER A 23 -9.17 -6.01 -0.78
CA SER A 23 -9.46 -6.24 0.62
C SER A 23 -8.46 -5.48 1.46
N VAL A 24 -8.91 -4.97 2.61
CA VAL A 24 -8.06 -4.24 3.54
C VAL A 24 -8.37 -4.72 4.95
N GLN A 25 -7.32 -5.02 5.71
CA GLN A 25 -7.42 -5.26 7.13
C GLN A 25 -6.57 -4.23 7.85
N VAL A 26 -7.10 -3.68 8.93
CA VAL A 26 -6.42 -2.64 9.69
C VAL A 26 -6.45 -3.01 11.16
N TRP A 27 -5.31 -2.80 11.83
CA TRP A 27 -5.19 -2.98 13.28
C TRP A 27 -4.81 -1.64 13.87
N PRO A 28 -5.81 -0.82 14.28
CA PRO A 28 -5.50 0.49 14.86
C PRO A 28 -4.85 0.33 16.24
N PHE A 29 -3.93 1.21 16.54
CA PHE A 29 -3.32 1.25 17.85
C PHE A 29 -4.07 2.23 18.74
N LYS A 30 -4.07 1.96 20.02
CA LYS A 30 -4.60 2.94 20.97
C LYS A 30 -3.65 4.11 21.03
N GLU A 31 -4.23 5.28 21.21
CA GLU A 31 -3.43 6.48 21.30
C GLU A 31 -2.60 6.47 22.56
N GLY A 32 -1.41 7.03 22.45
CA GLY A 32 -0.52 7.14 23.58
C GLY A 32 0.82 7.65 23.11
N PRO A 33 1.54 8.31 23.98
CA PRO A 33 2.81 8.92 23.59
C PRO A 33 3.89 7.91 23.19
N SER A 34 3.77 6.67 23.66
CA SER A 34 4.78 5.67 23.33
C SER A 34 4.71 5.20 21.88
N MET A 35 3.59 5.44 21.22
CA MET A 35 3.45 5.00 19.83
C MET A 35 3.95 6.04 18.83
N GLY A 36 4.17 7.27 19.27
CA GLY A 36 4.66 8.30 18.39
C GLY A 36 3.70 8.57 17.25
N HIS A 37 4.23 8.56 16.03
CA HIS A 37 3.42 8.83 14.84
C HIS A 37 2.78 7.58 14.25
N LEU A 38 3.05 6.41 14.80
CA LEU A 38 2.50 5.17 14.29
C LEU A 38 1.10 4.96 14.84
N LYS A 39 0.12 4.93 13.95
CA LYS A 39 -1.28 4.85 14.34
C LYS A 39 -1.89 3.48 14.15
N GLY A 40 -1.26 2.62 13.40
CA GLY A 40 -1.78 1.28 13.18
C GLY A 40 -1.01 0.55 12.10
N LEU A 41 -1.39 -0.70 11.92
CA LEU A 41 -0.83 -1.54 10.87
C LEU A 41 -1.93 -1.92 9.90
N ALA A 42 -1.54 -2.27 8.69
CA ALA A 42 -2.52 -2.64 7.67
C ALA A 42 -1.97 -3.73 6.78
N GLN A 43 -2.90 -4.46 6.20
CA GLN A 43 -2.62 -5.46 5.17
C GLN A 43 -3.61 -5.25 4.04
N ILE A 44 -3.14 -5.32 2.82
CA ILE A 44 -4.04 -5.22 1.66
C ILE A 44 -3.91 -6.48 0.83
N VAL A 45 -4.98 -6.77 0.08
CA VAL A 45 -4.96 -7.80 -0.95
C VAL A 45 -5.21 -7.09 -2.27
N ILE A 46 -4.42 -7.44 -3.27
CA ILE A 46 -4.50 -6.84 -4.59
C ILE A 46 -5.03 -7.88 -5.55
N ASN A 47 -6.12 -7.54 -6.24
CA ASN A 47 -6.76 -8.40 -7.25
C ASN A 47 -7.08 -9.80 -6.71
N ASP A 48 -7.37 -9.92 -5.42
CA ASP A 48 -7.65 -11.20 -4.76
C ASP A 48 -6.54 -12.23 -4.95
N GLN A 49 -5.34 -11.78 -5.28
CA GLN A 49 -4.26 -12.68 -5.63
C GLN A 49 -2.96 -12.43 -4.89
N LEU A 50 -2.73 -11.19 -4.43
CA LEU A 50 -1.49 -10.85 -3.78
C LEU A 50 -1.76 -10.12 -2.49
N ALA A 51 -1.20 -10.63 -1.40
CA ALA A 51 -1.32 -9.95 -0.11
C ALA A 51 -0.04 -9.20 0.19
N LEU A 52 -0.18 -7.98 0.70
CA LEU A 52 0.94 -7.16 1.10
C LEU A 52 0.72 -6.76 2.55
N ARG A 53 1.60 -7.20 3.42
CA ARG A 53 1.51 -6.97 4.85
C ARG A 53 2.57 -5.97 5.29
N GLY A 54 2.42 -5.51 6.53
CA GLY A 54 3.44 -4.65 7.09
C GLY A 54 3.31 -3.20 6.69
N LEU A 55 2.17 -2.81 6.14
CA LEU A 55 1.89 -1.41 5.89
C LEU A 55 1.66 -0.71 7.21
N ARG A 56 2.14 0.53 7.33
CA ARG A 56 1.98 1.31 8.55
C ARG A 56 1.17 2.55 8.26
N ILE A 57 0.25 2.84 9.18
CA ILE A 57 -0.55 4.05 9.10
C ILE A 57 0.13 5.06 10.01
N MET A 58 0.60 6.14 9.40
CA MET A 58 1.42 7.13 10.08
C MET A 58 0.71 8.47 10.11
N ASP A 59 0.99 9.25 11.13
CA ASP A 59 0.46 10.60 11.28
C ASP A 59 1.59 11.58 10.96
N GLY A 60 1.47 12.26 9.86
CA GLY A 60 2.49 13.16 9.40
C GLY A 60 2.06 14.61 9.47
N GLU A 61 2.93 15.48 8.98
CA GLU A 61 2.72 16.91 9.01
C GLU A 61 1.45 17.32 8.26
N TYR A 62 1.16 16.60 7.19
CA TYR A 62 0.02 16.93 6.33
C TYR A 62 -1.15 15.97 6.51
N GLY A 63 -1.13 15.16 7.58
CA GLY A 63 -2.19 14.22 7.85
C GLY A 63 -1.72 12.80 7.84
N LEU A 64 -2.68 11.88 7.78
CA LEU A 64 -2.36 10.47 7.78
C LEU A 64 -1.83 10.03 6.43
N PHE A 65 -0.89 9.11 6.46
CA PHE A 65 -0.38 8.52 5.23
C PHE A 65 0.02 7.08 5.50
N VAL A 66 0.24 6.33 4.42
CA VAL A 66 0.63 4.93 4.49
C VAL A 66 2.11 4.81 4.20
N SER A 67 2.81 4.09 5.06
CA SER A 67 4.22 3.77 4.88
C SER A 67 4.33 2.29 4.53
N TYR A 68 5.28 1.96 3.68
CA TYR A 68 5.42 0.62 3.13
C TYR A 68 6.54 -0.13 3.83
N PRO A 69 6.55 -1.48 3.78
CA PRO A 69 7.55 -2.24 4.53
C PRO A 69 8.95 -1.94 4.02
N ASN A 70 9.85 -1.71 4.97
CA ASN A 70 11.23 -1.38 4.69
C ASN A 70 12.08 -2.63 4.58
N ASP A 71 13.12 -2.54 3.76
CA ASP A 71 14.11 -3.60 3.65
C ASP A 71 15.07 -3.48 4.82
N PRO A 72 15.07 -4.43 5.74
CA PRO A 72 15.95 -4.35 6.92
C PRO A 72 17.42 -4.56 6.60
N PHE A 73 17.71 -5.05 5.40
CA PHE A 73 19.10 -5.34 5.02
C PHE A 73 19.71 -4.28 4.12
N TYR A 74 18.93 -3.25 3.77
CA TYR A 74 19.46 -2.16 2.97
C TYR A 74 20.38 -1.29 3.83
N LYS A 75 21.59 -1.04 3.35
CA LYS A 75 22.58 -0.33 4.12
C LYS A 75 22.89 1.06 3.60
N GLY A 76 22.04 1.58 2.73
CA GLY A 76 22.19 2.95 2.26
C GLY A 76 21.78 3.96 3.31
N GLU A 77 21.90 5.24 2.95
CA GLU A 77 21.61 6.32 3.89
C GLU A 77 20.13 6.44 4.21
N ASP A 78 19.28 6.13 3.22
CA ASP A 78 17.85 6.21 3.40
C ASP A 78 17.25 4.84 3.55
N PHE A 79 15.99 4.80 4.00
CA PHE A 79 15.26 3.56 4.02
C PHE A 79 14.83 3.18 2.61
N LYS A 80 14.78 1.89 2.35
CA LYS A 80 14.32 1.40 1.07
C LYS A 80 13.17 0.44 1.30
N SER A 81 12.05 0.68 0.65
CA SER A 81 10.88 -0.17 0.79
C SER A 81 11.06 -1.45 -0.01
N ILE A 82 10.58 -2.55 0.57
CA ILE A 82 10.61 -3.83 -0.12
C ILE A 82 9.62 -3.84 -1.27
N ALA A 83 8.42 -3.31 -1.03
CA ALA A 83 7.36 -3.28 -2.02
C ALA A 83 6.58 -1.98 -1.85
N PHE A 84 6.29 -1.30 -2.93
CA PHE A 84 5.62 -0.02 -2.86
C PHE A 84 5.05 0.31 -4.24
N PRO A 85 4.00 1.14 -4.30
CA PRO A 85 3.47 1.57 -5.59
C PRO A 85 4.46 2.50 -6.28
N ILE A 86 4.61 2.33 -7.58
CA ILE A 86 5.54 3.16 -8.34
C ILE A 86 4.80 4.20 -9.18
N THR A 87 3.48 4.17 -9.21
CA THR A 87 2.70 5.21 -9.86
C THR A 87 1.95 6.01 -8.82
N LYS A 88 1.74 7.29 -9.12
CA LYS A 88 1.00 8.16 -8.22
C LYS A 88 -0.43 7.68 -8.07
N GLN A 89 -1.05 7.27 -9.17
CA GLN A 89 -2.44 6.83 -9.15
C GLN A 89 -2.64 5.62 -8.27
N PHE A 90 -1.76 4.63 -8.38
CA PHE A 90 -1.93 3.45 -7.55
C PHE A 90 -1.61 3.74 -6.09
N ARG A 91 -0.62 4.60 -5.83
CA ARG A 91 -0.33 4.99 -4.45
C ARG A 91 -1.53 5.67 -3.81
N GLU A 92 -2.18 6.58 -4.53
CA GLU A 92 -3.36 7.25 -4.00
C GLU A 92 -4.50 6.27 -3.77
N HIS A 93 -4.66 5.32 -4.69
CA HIS A 93 -5.68 4.30 -4.53
C HIS A 93 -5.45 3.48 -3.27
N VAL A 94 -4.22 3.03 -3.05
CA VAL A 94 -3.90 2.25 -1.85
C VAL A 94 -4.13 3.07 -0.60
N GLU A 95 -3.65 4.31 -0.59
CA GLU A 95 -3.83 5.16 0.59
C GLU A 95 -5.29 5.41 0.89
N ASN A 96 -6.08 5.70 -0.13
CA ASN A 96 -7.50 5.94 0.08
C ASN A 96 -8.18 4.70 0.67
N CYS A 97 -7.90 3.54 0.12
CA CYS A 97 -8.51 2.30 0.62
C CYS A 97 -8.12 2.02 2.06
N VAL A 98 -6.84 2.16 2.38
CA VAL A 98 -6.36 1.87 3.73
C VAL A 98 -6.89 2.88 4.72
N LEU A 99 -6.82 4.17 4.39
CA LEU A 99 -7.23 5.20 5.33
C LEU A 99 -8.74 5.22 5.54
N GLU A 100 -9.52 4.92 4.50
CA GLU A 100 -10.95 4.78 4.70
C GLU A 100 -11.28 3.66 5.67
N ARG A 101 -10.59 2.53 5.52
CA ARG A 101 -10.82 1.41 6.42
C ARG A 101 -10.38 1.74 7.85
N TYR A 102 -9.27 2.47 7.96
CA TYR A 102 -8.79 2.90 9.26
C TYR A 102 -9.80 3.81 9.94
N GLN A 103 -10.34 4.79 9.21
CA GLN A 103 -11.32 5.70 9.80
C GLN A 103 -12.57 4.95 10.24
N ALA A 104 -13.00 3.96 9.46
CA ALA A 104 -14.15 3.15 9.85
C ALA A 104 -13.86 2.34 11.11
N ALA A 105 -12.63 1.89 11.28
CA ALA A 105 -12.28 1.05 12.42
C ALA A 105 -12.19 1.84 13.72
N ILE A 106 -11.84 3.12 13.66
CA ILE A 106 -11.67 3.91 14.87
C ILE A 106 -12.90 4.74 15.24
N ASN A 107 -13.89 4.78 14.35
CA ASN A 107 -15.12 5.56 14.63
C ASN A 107 -16.18 4.75 15.34
#